data_195fe1f4c030b009da9344a829459c51
#
_entry.id   195fe1f4c030b009da9344a829459c51
#
_cell.length_a   1.000
_cell.length_b   1.000
_cell.length_c   1.000
_cell.angle_alpha   90.00
_cell.angle_beta   90.00
_cell.angle_gamma   90.00
#
_symmetry.space_group_name_H-M   'P 1'
#
loop_
_entity.id
_entity.type
_entity.pdbx_description
1 polymer ?
#
loop_
_entity_poly.entity_id
_entity_poly.type
_entity_poly.pdbx_seq_one_letter_code
_entity_poly.pdbx_strand_id
1 'polypeptide(L)'
;MNPIPPIVPVAAKQMSDTIFALVLALLAVSPLAIAGVALINVGLGRSRSAAQVLLGNLVLIAVSTIAFLFVGASFAGTLGGSEIAIHAVGKTWNVLGLGPFLLRGVAGASPQAQLALVFEFLSVAMAAMLPWGSGSDRLRLMGGCVVAAVLSGIAFPLAAHWVWNGGWLAQLGVNFSLGAGFLDAGGAGTVHLLGGLSALAVVWIAGPRRGKFPKEGLSTAMPGHNASYVLFGCLVALVGWLAWNAAGALLWLHAPLGALPVTAINTLLSASGALVATFSVTRFRFGKPDASLCA
;
A
#
# COMPACT_ATOMS: atom_id res chain seq x y z
N MET A 1 -16.44 4.39 31.34
CA MET A 1 -15.92 4.16 29.97
C MET A 1 -17.11 4.23 29.03
N ASN A 2 -17.14 5.18 28.11
CA ASN A 2 -18.19 5.20 27.09
C ASN A 2 -18.03 3.96 26.19
N PRO A 3 -19.10 3.26 25.85
CA PRO A 3 -19.02 2.11 24.95
C PRO A 3 -18.43 2.57 23.62
N ILE A 4 -17.45 1.82 23.10
CA ILE A 4 -16.87 2.05 21.77
C ILE A 4 -18.03 1.88 20.77
N PRO A 5 -18.29 2.86 19.90
CA PRO A 5 -19.38 2.75 18.95
C PRO A 5 -19.12 1.56 18.01
N PRO A 6 -20.17 0.85 17.58
CA PRO A 6 -20.03 -0.26 16.63
C PRO A 6 -19.36 0.23 15.35
N ILE A 7 -18.47 -0.61 14.79
CA ILE A 7 -17.84 -0.34 13.49
C ILE A 7 -18.94 -0.32 12.44
N VAL A 8 -19.28 0.86 11.95
CA VAL A 8 -20.25 1.01 10.86
C VAL A 8 -19.53 0.77 9.54
N PRO A 9 -20.01 -0.13 8.67
CA PRO A 9 -19.44 -0.33 7.35
C PRO A 9 -19.31 1.00 6.60
N VAL A 10 -18.23 1.19 5.87
CA VAL A 10 -17.94 2.41 5.10
C VAL A 10 -19.11 2.80 4.19
N ALA A 11 -19.83 1.82 3.63
CA ALA A 11 -20.96 2.03 2.75
C ALA A 11 -22.17 2.73 3.40
N ALA A 12 -22.29 2.72 4.74
CA ALA A 12 -23.48 3.21 5.46
C ALA A 12 -23.31 4.61 6.07
N LYS A 13 -22.12 5.21 6.02
CA LYS A 13 -21.87 6.50 6.69
C LYS A 13 -22.10 7.67 5.76
N GLN A 14 -22.85 8.67 6.20
CA GLN A 14 -22.99 9.95 5.50
C GLN A 14 -21.72 10.80 5.69
N MET A 15 -21.15 11.28 4.60
CA MET A 15 -20.01 12.18 4.54
C MET A 15 -20.49 13.57 4.15
N SER A 16 -20.00 14.64 4.81
CA SER A 16 -20.30 15.99 4.40
C SER A 16 -19.61 16.36 3.09
N ASP A 17 -20.21 17.26 2.31
CA ASP A 17 -19.67 17.71 1.03
C ASP A 17 -18.24 18.29 1.17
N THR A 18 -17.96 18.97 2.27
CA THR A 18 -16.62 19.50 2.56
C THR A 18 -15.60 18.38 2.73
N ILE A 19 -15.93 17.33 3.48
CA ILE A 19 -15.01 16.17 3.66
C ILE A 19 -14.88 15.42 2.35
N PHE A 20 -15.96 15.24 1.58
CA PHE A 20 -15.90 14.61 0.27
C PHE A 20 -14.95 15.35 -0.67
N ALA A 21 -15.09 16.66 -0.83
CA ALA A 21 -14.24 17.48 -1.69
C ALA A 21 -12.78 17.44 -1.24
N LEU A 22 -12.52 17.48 0.07
CA LEU A 22 -11.17 17.41 0.61
C LEU A 22 -10.53 16.04 0.34
N VAL A 23 -11.24 14.94 0.61
CA VAL A 23 -10.72 13.59 0.35
C VAL A 23 -10.46 13.40 -1.15
N LEU A 24 -11.36 13.85 -2.01
CA LEU A 24 -11.15 13.80 -3.47
C LEU A 24 -9.88 14.55 -3.89
N ALA A 25 -9.66 15.75 -3.35
CA ALA A 25 -8.45 16.53 -3.61
C ALA A 25 -7.18 15.82 -3.10
N LEU A 26 -7.22 15.24 -1.90
CA LEU A 26 -6.11 14.47 -1.36
C LEU A 26 -5.82 13.21 -2.20
N LEU A 27 -6.86 12.51 -2.64
CA LEU A 27 -6.71 11.35 -3.53
C LEU A 27 -6.14 11.74 -4.92
N ALA A 28 -6.43 12.93 -5.42
CA ALA A 28 -5.84 13.43 -6.66
C ALA A 28 -4.33 13.71 -6.54
N VAL A 29 -3.81 14.00 -5.33
CA VAL A 29 -2.38 14.20 -5.05
C VAL A 29 -1.67 12.89 -4.72
N SER A 30 -2.38 11.92 -4.14
CA SER A 30 -1.83 10.64 -3.68
C SER A 30 -1.04 9.84 -4.75
N PRO A 31 -1.35 9.90 -6.07
CA PRO A 31 -0.54 9.26 -7.12
C PRO A 31 0.93 9.69 -7.16
N LEU A 32 1.29 10.82 -6.55
CA LEU A 32 2.69 11.21 -6.39
C LEU A 32 3.47 10.22 -5.53
N ALA A 33 2.84 9.54 -4.56
CA ALA A 33 3.51 8.47 -3.82
C ALA A 33 3.90 7.31 -4.76
N ILE A 34 3.00 6.92 -5.65
CA ILE A 34 3.22 5.85 -6.65
C ILE A 34 4.33 6.28 -7.63
N ALA A 35 4.26 7.52 -8.14
CA ALA A 35 5.27 8.07 -9.04
C ALA A 35 6.66 8.13 -8.38
N GLY A 36 6.73 8.52 -7.10
CA GLY A 36 7.97 8.52 -6.34
C GLY A 36 8.58 7.13 -6.20
N VAL A 37 7.78 6.11 -5.87
CA VAL A 37 8.23 4.71 -5.82
C VAL A 37 8.68 4.22 -7.20
N ALA A 38 8.00 4.64 -8.29
CA ALA A 38 8.45 4.30 -9.64
C ALA A 38 9.86 4.87 -9.94
N LEU A 39 10.14 6.11 -9.53
CA LEU A 39 11.46 6.73 -9.67
C LEU A 39 12.52 6.01 -8.83
N ILE A 40 12.19 5.62 -7.60
CA ILE A 40 13.06 4.83 -6.73
C ILE A 40 13.40 3.49 -7.41
N ASN A 41 12.40 2.76 -7.90
CA ASN A 41 12.59 1.49 -8.59
C ASN A 41 13.52 1.63 -9.81
N VAL A 42 13.35 2.70 -10.60
CA VAL A 42 14.20 3.00 -11.76
C VAL A 42 15.64 3.29 -11.30
N GLY A 43 15.82 4.17 -10.32
CA GLY A 43 17.14 4.58 -9.84
C GLY A 43 17.94 3.43 -9.19
N LEU A 44 17.26 2.52 -8.48
CA LEU A 44 17.88 1.32 -7.86
C LEU A 44 18.16 0.21 -8.87
N GLY A 45 17.55 0.24 -10.05
CA GLY A 45 17.77 -0.70 -11.13
C GLY A 45 19.14 -0.50 -11.82
N ARG A 46 19.37 -1.25 -12.90
CA ARG A 46 20.54 -1.08 -13.77
C ARG A 46 20.21 -0.11 -14.90
N SER A 47 21.17 0.73 -15.33
CA SER A 47 20.96 1.72 -16.40
C SER A 47 20.39 1.11 -17.68
N ARG A 48 20.88 -0.06 -18.09
CA ARG A 48 20.41 -0.79 -19.29
C ARG A 48 18.95 -1.25 -19.21
N SER A 49 18.37 -1.34 -18.02
CA SER A 49 16.99 -1.78 -17.79
C SER A 49 16.08 -0.66 -17.29
N ALA A 50 16.56 0.58 -17.16
CA ALA A 50 15.81 1.68 -16.55
C ALA A 50 14.46 1.92 -17.24
N ALA A 51 14.44 2.04 -18.58
CA ALA A 51 13.20 2.23 -19.33
C ALA A 51 12.26 1.03 -19.18
N GLN A 52 12.79 -0.19 -19.11
CA GLN A 52 12.01 -1.41 -18.96
C GLN A 52 11.42 -1.52 -17.53
N VAL A 53 12.15 -1.07 -16.51
CA VAL A 53 11.65 -0.99 -15.13
C VAL A 53 10.49 0.01 -15.05
N LEU A 54 10.63 1.18 -15.67
CA LEU A 54 9.57 2.20 -15.69
C LEU A 54 8.34 1.71 -16.46
N LEU A 55 8.53 1.12 -17.65
CA LEU A 55 7.44 0.51 -18.40
C LEU A 55 6.76 -0.59 -17.57
N GLY A 56 7.53 -1.42 -16.88
CA GLY A 56 7.00 -2.44 -15.98
C GLY A 56 6.13 -1.84 -14.87
N ASN A 57 6.57 -0.74 -14.22
CA ASN A 57 5.72 -0.06 -13.24
C ASN A 57 4.35 0.34 -13.83
N LEU A 58 4.32 0.94 -15.03
CA LEU A 58 3.07 1.33 -15.69
C LEU A 58 2.19 0.12 -16.04
N VAL A 59 2.80 -0.95 -16.58
CA VAL A 59 2.07 -2.18 -16.92
C VAL A 59 1.49 -2.83 -15.66
N LEU A 60 2.25 -2.88 -14.58
CA LEU A 60 1.78 -3.49 -13.33
C LEU A 60 0.67 -2.67 -12.67
N ILE A 61 0.74 -1.34 -12.71
CA ILE A 61 -0.38 -0.47 -12.30
C ILE A 61 -1.65 -0.83 -13.08
N ALA A 62 -1.55 -0.96 -14.41
CA ALA A 62 -2.69 -1.31 -15.25
C ALA A 62 -3.23 -2.71 -14.93
N VAL A 63 -2.35 -3.72 -14.81
CA VAL A 63 -2.74 -5.10 -14.47
C VAL A 63 -3.40 -5.16 -13.10
N SER A 64 -2.84 -4.46 -12.10
CA SER A 64 -3.40 -4.40 -10.75
C SER A 64 -4.79 -3.78 -10.74
N THR A 65 -4.95 -2.66 -11.45
CA THR A 65 -6.24 -1.96 -11.59
C THR A 65 -7.28 -2.88 -12.22
N ILE A 66 -6.92 -3.59 -13.30
CA ILE A 66 -7.82 -4.50 -14.00
C ILE A 66 -8.17 -5.72 -13.13
N ALA A 67 -7.19 -6.34 -12.47
CA ALA A 67 -7.44 -7.48 -11.59
C ALA A 67 -8.32 -7.10 -10.39
N PHE A 68 -8.09 -5.93 -9.81
CA PHE A 68 -8.94 -5.41 -8.73
C PHE A 68 -10.36 -5.11 -9.21
N LEU A 69 -10.53 -4.53 -10.39
CA LEU A 69 -11.84 -4.28 -11.00
C LEU A 69 -12.64 -5.59 -11.18
N PHE A 70 -11.98 -6.63 -11.71
CA PHE A 70 -12.69 -7.88 -12.05
C PHE A 70 -13.10 -8.67 -10.80
N VAL A 71 -12.22 -8.75 -9.81
CA VAL A 71 -12.38 -9.66 -8.67
C VAL A 71 -12.14 -8.96 -7.33
N GLY A 72 -11.08 -8.18 -7.21
CA GLY A 72 -10.61 -7.66 -5.94
C GLY A 72 -11.61 -6.78 -5.22
N ALA A 73 -12.26 -5.85 -5.92
CA ALA A 73 -13.25 -4.95 -5.33
C ALA A 73 -14.44 -5.70 -4.71
N SER A 74 -14.83 -6.85 -5.29
CA SER A 74 -15.85 -7.72 -4.70
C SER A 74 -15.36 -8.34 -3.38
N PHE A 75 -14.13 -8.87 -3.37
CA PHE A 75 -13.56 -9.54 -2.19
C PHE A 75 -13.20 -8.55 -1.06
N ALA A 76 -12.89 -7.32 -1.40
CA ALA A 76 -12.73 -6.25 -0.41
C ALA A 76 -14.06 -5.90 0.29
N GLY A 77 -15.19 -6.02 -0.41
CA GLY A 77 -16.52 -5.75 0.16
C GLY A 77 -16.81 -4.25 0.36
N THR A 78 -16.05 -3.35 -0.24
CA THR A 78 -16.17 -1.89 -0.06
C THR A 78 -17.52 -1.33 -0.49
N LEU A 79 -18.14 -1.93 -1.52
CA LEU A 79 -19.51 -1.58 -1.96
C LEU A 79 -20.62 -2.27 -1.15
N GLY A 80 -20.26 -2.96 -0.06
CA GLY A 80 -21.18 -3.81 0.69
C GLY A 80 -21.42 -5.15 0.00
N GLY A 81 -22.43 -5.88 0.45
CA GLY A 81 -22.76 -7.22 -0.04
C GLY A 81 -22.86 -8.21 1.09
N SER A 82 -22.75 -9.51 0.76
CA SER A 82 -22.65 -10.58 1.75
C SER A 82 -21.21 -10.70 2.26
N GLU A 83 -21.06 -11.35 3.41
CA GLU A 83 -19.76 -11.62 4.00
C GLU A 83 -19.64 -13.11 4.31
N ILE A 84 -18.46 -13.68 4.09
CA ILE A 84 -18.15 -15.02 4.58
C ILE A 84 -17.53 -14.87 5.97
N ALA A 85 -18.21 -15.43 6.97
CA ALA A 85 -17.79 -15.39 8.36
C ALA A 85 -17.46 -16.78 8.89
N ILE A 86 -16.52 -16.84 9.82
CA ILE A 86 -16.20 -18.03 10.62
C ILE A 86 -16.73 -17.79 12.03
N HIS A 87 -17.41 -18.80 12.57
CA HIS A 87 -17.87 -18.78 13.95
C HIS A 87 -16.89 -19.57 14.82
N ALA A 88 -16.14 -18.86 15.66
CA ALA A 88 -15.14 -19.48 16.54
C ALA A 88 -15.12 -18.77 17.89
N VAL A 89 -14.91 -19.54 18.96
CA VAL A 89 -14.81 -19.04 20.35
C VAL A 89 -16.03 -18.18 20.75
N GLY A 90 -17.23 -18.58 20.29
CA GLY A 90 -18.48 -17.83 20.57
C GLY A 90 -18.55 -16.47 19.90
N LYS A 91 -17.71 -16.18 18.89
CA LYS A 91 -17.62 -14.92 18.15
C LYS A 91 -17.78 -15.16 16.66
N THR A 92 -18.20 -14.11 15.95
CA THR A 92 -18.27 -14.11 14.48
C THR A 92 -17.09 -13.31 13.94
N TRP A 93 -16.38 -13.90 12.97
CA TRP A 93 -15.19 -13.34 12.34
C TRP A 93 -15.42 -13.21 10.84
N ASN A 94 -15.55 -12.01 10.34
CA ASN A 94 -15.72 -11.75 8.91
C ASN A 94 -14.36 -11.88 8.20
N VAL A 95 -14.28 -12.83 7.28
CA VAL A 95 -13.01 -13.21 6.63
C VAL A 95 -12.93 -12.71 5.20
N LEU A 96 -14.07 -12.63 4.49
CA LEU A 96 -14.11 -12.27 3.09
C LEU A 96 -15.39 -11.50 2.79
N GLY A 97 -15.26 -10.37 2.11
CA GLY A 97 -16.38 -9.66 1.50
C GLY A 97 -16.82 -10.33 0.19
N LEU A 98 -18.11 -10.27 -0.11
CA LEU A 98 -18.68 -10.69 -1.39
C LEU A 98 -19.57 -9.57 -1.91
N GLY A 99 -18.92 -8.48 -2.33
CA GLY A 99 -19.57 -7.36 -2.96
C GLY A 99 -19.91 -7.63 -4.45
N PRO A 100 -20.55 -6.69 -5.11
CA PRO A 100 -20.86 -6.83 -6.53
C PRO A 100 -19.59 -6.84 -7.38
N PHE A 101 -19.49 -7.81 -8.29
CA PHE A 101 -18.39 -7.88 -9.26
C PHE A 101 -18.48 -6.77 -10.31
N LEU A 102 -17.33 -6.40 -10.89
CA LEU A 102 -17.20 -5.39 -11.95
C LEU A 102 -17.77 -4.03 -11.54
N LEU A 103 -17.66 -3.67 -10.25
CA LEU A 103 -18.18 -2.43 -9.66
C LEU A 103 -19.68 -2.16 -9.97
N ARG A 104 -20.47 -3.20 -10.15
CA ARG A 104 -21.91 -3.02 -10.37
C ARG A 104 -22.52 -2.28 -9.17
N GLY A 105 -23.30 -1.24 -9.47
CA GLY A 105 -23.91 -0.41 -8.43
C GLY A 105 -23.03 0.71 -7.88
N VAL A 106 -21.80 0.88 -8.33
CA VAL A 106 -20.90 1.92 -7.84
C VAL A 106 -21.51 3.34 -7.96
N ALA A 107 -22.25 3.61 -9.04
CA ALA A 107 -22.88 4.91 -9.25
C ALA A 107 -23.97 5.24 -8.19
N GLY A 108 -24.59 4.22 -7.62
CA GLY A 108 -25.59 4.36 -6.54
C GLY A 108 -25.00 4.18 -5.14
N ALA A 109 -23.71 3.90 -5.02
CA ALA A 109 -23.06 3.75 -3.73
C ALA A 109 -22.87 5.10 -3.02
N SER A 110 -22.68 5.07 -1.69
CA SER A 110 -22.42 6.29 -0.93
C SER A 110 -21.15 6.99 -1.43
N PRO A 111 -21.07 8.33 -1.37
CA PRO A 111 -19.87 9.08 -1.75
C PRO A 111 -18.62 8.58 -1.03
N GLN A 112 -18.74 8.17 0.23
CA GLN A 112 -17.64 7.62 0.99
C GLN A 112 -17.15 6.28 0.42
N ALA A 113 -18.05 5.37 0.04
CA ALA A 113 -17.69 4.09 -0.56
C ALA A 113 -17.01 4.30 -1.93
N GLN A 114 -17.45 5.27 -2.71
CA GLN A 114 -16.81 5.61 -3.99
C GLN A 114 -15.38 6.12 -3.79
N LEU A 115 -15.15 7.02 -2.82
CA LEU A 115 -13.80 7.50 -2.49
C LEU A 115 -12.91 6.40 -1.89
N ALA A 116 -13.48 5.53 -1.06
CA ALA A 116 -12.80 4.36 -0.52
C ALA A 116 -12.29 3.43 -1.64
N LEU A 117 -13.12 3.18 -2.65
CA LEU A 117 -12.70 2.42 -3.85
C LEU A 117 -11.54 3.11 -4.59
N VAL A 118 -11.57 4.44 -4.77
CA VAL A 118 -10.45 5.15 -5.39
C VAL A 118 -9.18 4.97 -4.58
N PHE A 119 -9.26 5.08 -3.25
CA PHE A 119 -8.14 4.81 -2.36
C PHE A 119 -7.61 3.38 -2.51
N GLU A 120 -8.50 2.39 -2.59
CA GLU A 120 -8.12 0.98 -2.78
C GLU A 120 -7.50 0.73 -4.15
N PHE A 121 -7.99 1.34 -5.23
CA PHE A 121 -7.36 1.27 -6.56
C PHE A 121 -5.93 1.82 -6.55
N LEU A 122 -5.68 2.93 -5.88
CA LEU A 122 -4.33 3.46 -5.69
C LEU A 122 -3.49 2.50 -4.82
N SER A 123 -4.09 1.92 -3.79
CA SER A 123 -3.44 0.99 -2.87
C SER A 123 -2.96 -0.29 -3.54
N VAL A 124 -3.75 -0.90 -4.41
CA VAL A 124 -3.32 -2.11 -5.15
C VAL A 124 -2.18 -1.80 -6.11
N ALA A 125 -2.22 -0.63 -6.76
CA ALA A 125 -1.14 -0.18 -7.63
C ALA A 125 0.18 -0.03 -6.83
N MET A 126 0.12 0.63 -5.67
CA MET A 126 1.27 0.77 -4.79
C MET A 126 1.80 -0.59 -4.33
N ALA A 127 0.93 -1.47 -3.81
CA ALA A 127 1.30 -2.79 -3.30
C ALA A 127 2.00 -3.65 -4.37
N ALA A 128 1.54 -3.60 -5.63
CA ALA A 128 2.11 -4.37 -6.74
C ALA A 128 3.49 -3.86 -7.19
N MET A 129 3.78 -2.58 -7.00
CA MET A 129 5.07 -1.99 -7.39
C MET A 129 6.22 -2.41 -6.47
N LEU A 130 5.96 -2.77 -5.22
CA LEU A 130 6.99 -3.18 -4.27
C LEU A 130 7.69 -4.49 -4.68
N PRO A 131 6.98 -5.60 -4.98
CA PRO A 131 7.62 -6.82 -5.48
C PRO A 131 8.27 -6.64 -6.84
N TRP A 132 7.73 -5.78 -7.71
CA TRP A 132 8.37 -5.45 -8.98
C TRP A 132 9.70 -4.73 -8.78
N GLY A 133 9.74 -3.68 -7.97
CA GLY A 133 10.97 -2.94 -7.69
C GLY A 133 12.08 -3.83 -7.15
N SER A 134 11.75 -4.77 -6.27
CA SER A 134 12.70 -5.71 -5.70
C SER A 134 13.19 -6.77 -6.70
N GLY A 135 12.36 -7.15 -7.67
CA GLY A 135 12.59 -8.26 -8.60
C GLY A 135 12.90 -7.86 -10.07
N SER A 136 12.74 -6.60 -10.46
CA SER A 136 12.75 -6.14 -11.86
C SER A 136 13.99 -6.51 -12.67
N ASP A 137 15.15 -6.63 -12.04
CA ASP A 137 16.40 -7.06 -12.69
C ASP A 137 16.48 -8.58 -12.97
N ARG A 138 15.55 -9.36 -12.44
CA ARG A 138 15.58 -10.83 -12.41
C ARG A 138 14.30 -11.47 -12.92
N LEU A 139 13.16 -10.80 -12.70
CA LEU A 139 11.84 -11.25 -13.18
C LEU A 139 11.61 -10.85 -14.63
N ARG A 140 10.97 -11.73 -15.39
CA ARG A 140 10.37 -11.35 -16.65
C ARG A 140 9.11 -10.52 -16.37
N LEU A 141 8.79 -9.57 -17.23
CA LEU A 141 7.60 -8.70 -17.07
C LEU A 141 6.31 -9.53 -16.86
N MET A 142 6.13 -10.61 -17.60
CA MET A 142 4.98 -11.50 -17.45
C MET A 142 4.88 -12.09 -16.03
N GLY A 143 6.00 -12.49 -15.43
CA GLY A 143 6.03 -12.95 -14.04
C GLY A 143 5.60 -11.85 -13.07
N GLY A 144 6.05 -10.61 -13.30
CA GLY A 144 5.58 -9.44 -12.56
C GLY A 144 4.08 -9.23 -12.69
N CYS A 145 3.53 -9.36 -13.90
CA CYS A 145 2.09 -9.24 -14.15
C CYS A 145 1.27 -10.30 -13.39
N VAL A 146 1.75 -11.55 -13.34
CA VAL A 146 1.08 -12.62 -12.56
C VAL A 146 1.10 -12.29 -11.06
N VAL A 147 2.24 -11.87 -10.51
CA VAL A 147 2.34 -11.46 -9.11
C VAL A 147 1.39 -10.29 -8.82
N ALA A 148 1.37 -9.28 -9.68
CA ALA A 148 0.48 -8.13 -9.55
C ALA A 148 -1.01 -8.53 -9.60
N ALA A 149 -1.39 -9.40 -10.52
CA ALA A 149 -2.77 -9.87 -10.66
C ALA A 149 -3.24 -10.66 -9.43
N VAL A 150 -2.43 -11.61 -8.93
CA VAL A 150 -2.74 -12.40 -7.73
C VAL A 150 -2.80 -11.51 -6.48
N LEU A 151 -1.83 -10.59 -6.35
CA LEU A 151 -1.80 -9.67 -5.22
C LEU A 151 -3.03 -8.77 -5.22
N SER A 152 -3.40 -8.20 -6.37
CA SER A 152 -4.49 -7.23 -6.49
C SER A 152 -5.88 -7.89 -6.54
N GLY A 153 -5.98 -9.10 -7.08
CA GLY A 153 -7.23 -9.84 -7.17
C GLY A 153 -7.59 -10.63 -5.91
N ILE A 154 -6.59 -11.01 -5.10
CA ILE A 154 -6.81 -11.91 -3.96
C ILE A 154 -6.19 -11.37 -2.67
N ALA A 155 -4.87 -11.23 -2.59
CA ALA A 155 -4.20 -11.01 -1.31
C ALA A 155 -4.51 -9.62 -0.71
N PHE A 156 -4.44 -8.57 -1.52
CA PHE A 156 -4.78 -7.21 -1.07
C PHE A 156 -6.25 -7.07 -0.71
N PRO A 157 -7.22 -7.53 -1.52
CA PRO A 157 -8.64 -7.46 -1.15
C PRO A 157 -8.98 -8.12 0.18
N LEU A 158 -8.37 -9.26 0.48
CA LEU A 158 -8.52 -9.92 1.77
C LEU A 158 -7.99 -9.03 2.91
N ALA A 159 -6.79 -8.48 2.77
CA ALA A 159 -6.22 -7.58 3.77
C ALA A 159 -7.06 -6.30 3.94
N ALA A 160 -7.54 -5.71 2.84
CA ALA A 160 -8.41 -4.54 2.86
C ALA A 160 -9.75 -4.85 3.56
N HIS A 161 -10.35 -6.01 3.29
CA HIS A 161 -11.55 -6.45 4.00
C HIS A 161 -11.29 -6.59 5.50
N TRP A 162 -10.20 -7.26 5.88
CA TRP A 162 -9.86 -7.50 7.28
C TRP A 162 -9.66 -6.24 8.10
N VAL A 163 -9.13 -5.20 7.47
CA VAL A 163 -8.70 -3.97 8.16
C VAL A 163 -9.70 -2.83 7.97
N TRP A 164 -10.13 -2.58 6.72
CA TRP A 164 -10.89 -1.38 6.36
C TRP A 164 -12.39 -1.63 6.22
N ASN A 165 -12.79 -2.82 5.81
CA ASN A 165 -14.18 -3.11 5.47
C ASN A 165 -14.87 -4.04 6.49
N GLY A 166 -14.50 -3.91 7.77
CA GLY A 166 -15.20 -4.57 8.88
C GLY A 166 -14.85 -6.04 9.10
N GLY A 167 -13.74 -6.52 8.52
CA GLY A 167 -13.29 -7.89 8.71
C GLY A 167 -12.64 -8.15 10.07
N TRP A 168 -12.09 -9.32 10.25
CA TRP A 168 -11.71 -9.87 11.54
C TRP A 168 -10.66 -9.05 12.31
N LEU A 169 -9.72 -8.37 11.64
CA LEU A 169 -8.75 -7.51 12.33
C LEU A 169 -9.42 -6.25 12.90
N ALA A 170 -10.33 -5.63 12.16
CA ALA A 170 -11.12 -4.53 12.67
C ALA A 170 -12.04 -4.97 13.83
N GLN A 171 -12.53 -6.22 13.80
CA GLN A 171 -13.40 -6.81 14.83
C GLN A 171 -12.67 -7.16 16.14
N LEU A 172 -11.34 -7.11 16.21
CA LEU A 172 -10.58 -7.39 17.44
C LEU A 172 -11.02 -6.49 18.61
N GLY A 173 -11.40 -5.25 18.34
CA GLY A 173 -11.93 -4.34 19.34
C GLY A 173 -13.22 -4.85 19.98
N VAL A 174 -14.18 -5.24 19.15
CA VAL A 174 -15.50 -5.74 19.59
C VAL A 174 -15.38 -7.15 20.19
N ASN A 175 -14.63 -8.03 19.55
CA ASN A 175 -14.57 -9.44 19.93
C ASN A 175 -13.70 -9.71 21.16
N PHE A 176 -12.62 -8.94 21.36
CA PHE A 176 -11.67 -9.16 22.46
C PHE A 176 -11.42 -7.90 23.31
N SER A 177 -12.22 -6.86 23.16
CA SER A 177 -12.03 -5.59 23.90
C SER A 177 -10.63 -4.98 23.70
N LEU A 178 -10.04 -5.16 22.51
CA LEU A 178 -8.74 -4.61 22.15
C LEU A 178 -8.88 -3.20 21.55
N GLY A 179 -9.51 -2.30 22.29
CA GLY A 179 -9.70 -0.90 21.87
C GLY A 179 -10.55 -0.77 20.60
N ALA A 180 -10.05 -0.09 19.60
CA ALA A 180 -10.71 0.11 18.30
C ALA A 180 -10.39 -0.99 17.28
N GLY A 181 -9.73 -2.08 17.68
CA GLY A 181 -9.22 -3.11 16.77
C GLY A 181 -7.93 -2.70 16.08
N PHE A 182 -7.64 -3.31 14.94
CA PHE A 182 -6.47 -2.95 14.13
C PHE A 182 -6.78 -1.70 13.31
N LEU A 183 -6.00 -0.65 13.52
CA LEU A 183 -6.15 0.65 12.83
C LEU A 183 -5.02 0.83 11.81
N ASP A 184 -5.38 1.08 10.58
CA ASP A 184 -4.44 1.37 9.48
C ASP A 184 -5.01 2.48 8.58
N ALA A 185 -4.59 3.72 8.81
CA ALA A 185 -5.05 4.86 8.01
C ALA A 185 -4.40 4.88 6.63
N GLY A 186 -3.09 4.75 6.59
CA GLY A 186 -2.28 4.94 5.38
C GLY A 186 -1.86 3.65 4.66
N GLY A 187 -2.33 2.49 5.11
CA GLY A 187 -1.96 1.23 4.48
C GLY A 187 -0.60 0.69 4.90
N ALA A 188 -0.09 1.05 6.09
CA ALA A 188 1.17 0.50 6.58
C ALA A 188 1.13 -1.04 6.65
N GLY A 189 0.04 -1.60 7.18
CA GLY A 189 -0.21 -3.04 7.21
C GLY A 189 -0.79 -3.55 5.89
N THR A 190 -1.85 -2.91 5.41
CA THR A 190 -2.66 -3.38 4.29
C THR A 190 -1.94 -3.28 2.95
N VAL A 191 -1.10 -2.26 2.76
CA VAL A 191 -0.38 -2.01 1.48
C VAL A 191 1.10 -2.36 1.62
N HIS A 192 1.80 -1.72 2.58
CA HIS A 192 3.26 -1.78 2.61
C HIS A 192 3.79 -3.10 3.20
N LEU A 193 3.20 -3.60 4.29
CA LEU A 193 3.59 -4.91 4.83
C LEU A 193 3.27 -6.02 3.83
N LEU A 194 2.08 -6.02 3.24
CA LEU A 194 1.67 -7.02 2.24
C LEU A 194 2.57 -6.97 1.00
N GLY A 195 2.80 -5.78 0.45
CA GLY A 195 3.70 -5.57 -0.68
C GLY A 195 5.15 -5.94 -0.35
N GLY A 196 5.62 -5.61 0.85
CA GLY A 196 6.94 -5.96 1.36
C GLY A 196 7.15 -7.46 1.53
N LEU A 197 6.17 -8.18 2.09
CA LEU A 197 6.21 -9.65 2.19
C LEU A 197 6.19 -10.29 0.80
N SER A 198 5.39 -9.77 -0.12
CA SER A 198 5.38 -10.21 -1.52
C SER A 198 6.74 -9.96 -2.20
N ALA A 199 7.36 -8.81 -1.93
CA ALA A 199 8.70 -8.48 -2.40
C ALA A 199 9.76 -9.42 -1.85
N LEU A 200 9.66 -9.77 -0.56
CA LEU A 200 10.55 -10.74 0.08
C LEU A 200 10.41 -12.12 -0.56
N ALA A 201 9.18 -12.60 -0.79
CA ALA A 201 8.93 -13.86 -1.48
C ALA A 201 9.52 -13.88 -2.89
N VAL A 202 9.32 -12.80 -3.66
CA VAL A 202 9.90 -12.64 -5.00
C VAL A 202 11.43 -12.71 -4.95
N VAL A 203 12.06 -12.00 -4.02
CA VAL A 203 13.54 -12.01 -3.89
C VAL A 203 14.05 -13.39 -3.48
N TRP A 204 13.35 -14.07 -2.60
CA TRP A 204 13.71 -15.40 -2.14
C TRP A 204 13.65 -16.42 -3.28
N ILE A 205 12.58 -16.42 -4.05
CA ILE A 205 12.40 -17.35 -5.18
C ILE A 205 13.34 -17.02 -6.34
N ALA A 206 13.49 -15.73 -6.69
CA ALA A 206 14.33 -15.30 -7.79
C ALA A 206 15.85 -15.41 -7.50
N GLY A 207 16.21 -15.47 -6.23
CA GLY A 207 17.61 -15.53 -5.79
C GLY A 207 18.37 -14.22 -5.98
N PRO A 208 19.69 -14.22 -5.79
CA PRO A 208 20.53 -13.03 -5.93
C PRO A 208 20.67 -12.56 -7.38
N ARG A 209 21.02 -11.29 -7.57
CA ARG A 209 21.39 -10.75 -8.88
C ARG A 209 22.57 -11.52 -9.46
N ARG A 210 22.57 -11.79 -10.77
CA ARG A 210 23.65 -12.48 -11.46
C ARG A 210 24.99 -11.77 -11.24
N GLY A 211 26.01 -12.51 -10.80
CA GLY A 211 27.33 -11.97 -10.49
C GLY A 211 27.44 -11.29 -9.12
N LYS A 212 26.39 -11.28 -8.28
CA LYS A 212 26.44 -10.73 -6.92
C LYS A 212 27.37 -11.55 -6.02
N PHE A 213 27.28 -12.87 -6.11
CA PHE A 213 28.10 -13.81 -5.36
C PHE A 213 28.86 -14.67 -6.39
N PRO A 214 30.11 -14.31 -6.79
CA PRO A 214 30.92 -15.13 -7.65
C PRO A 214 31.33 -16.43 -6.92
N LYS A 215 31.70 -17.47 -7.68
CA LYS A 215 32.13 -18.74 -7.10
C LYS A 215 33.41 -18.60 -6.26
N GLU A 216 34.23 -17.63 -6.62
CA GLU A 216 35.47 -17.30 -5.94
C GLU A 216 35.52 -15.81 -5.65
N GLY A 217 36.01 -15.44 -4.45
CA GLY A 217 36.18 -14.06 -4.04
C GLY A 217 35.04 -13.48 -3.23
N LEU A 218 35.09 -12.16 -2.97
CA LEU A 218 34.09 -11.42 -2.19
C LEU A 218 32.89 -11.05 -3.02
N SER A 219 31.74 -10.77 -2.35
CA SER A 219 30.53 -10.32 -3.03
C SER A 219 30.76 -9.02 -3.79
N THR A 220 30.27 -8.96 -5.04
CA THR A 220 30.41 -7.79 -5.90
C THR A 220 29.41 -6.70 -5.51
N ALA A 221 29.86 -5.44 -5.38
CA ALA A 221 28.97 -4.30 -5.20
C ALA A 221 28.13 -4.07 -6.47
N MET A 222 26.83 -3.89 -6.30
CA MET A 222 25.90 -3.62 -7.41
C MET A 222 25.01 -2.43 -7.04
N PRO A 223 25.56 -1.19 -7.03
CA PRO A 223 24.80 0.00 -6.72
C PRO A 223 23.71 0.25 -7.77
N GLY A 224 22.66 0.97 -7.39
CA GLY A 224 21.68 1.52 -8.33
C GLY A 224 22.38 2.48 -9.32
N HIS A 225 21.83 2.57 -10.53
CA HIS A 225 22.49 3.38 -11.57
C HIS A 225 22.34 4.88 -11.37
N ASN A 226 21.34 5.34 -10.64
CA ASN A 226 21.07 6.76 -10.49
C ASN A 226 20.50 7.10 -9.10
N ALA A 227 21.39 7.45 -8.17
CA ALA A 227 21.03 7.88 -6.83
C ALA A 227 20.17 9.15 -6.83
N SER A 228 20.33 10.04 -7.81
CA SER A 228 19.50 11.28 -7.89
C SER A 228 18.04 10.95 -8.16
N TYR A 229 17.75 9.95 -9.01
CA TYR A 229 16.37 9.48 -9.21
C TYR A 229 15.77 8.86 -7.95
N VAL A 230 16.57 8.12 -7.19
CA VAL A 230 16.14 7.54 -5.91
C VAL A 230 15.77 8.64 -4.92
N LEU A 231 16.66 9.60 -4.69
CA LEU A 231 16.44 10.69 -3.73
C LEU A 231 15.30 11.62 -4.16
N PHE A 232 15.22 11.95 -5.46
CA PHE A 232 14.11 12.75 -5.99
C PHE A 232 12.78 11.97 -5.86
N GLY A 233 12.80 10.67 -6.12
CA GLY A 233 11.65 9.80 -5.91
C GLY A 233 11.14 9.83 -4.48
N CYS A 234 12.02 9.87 -3.47
CA CYS A 234 11.64 10.01 -2.06
C CYS A 234 10.93 11.34 -1.78
N LEU A 235 11.42 12.45 -2.36
CA LEU A 235 10.78 13.76 -2.20
C LEU A 235 9.38 13.78 -2.84
N VAL A 236 9.23 13.22 -4.04
CA VAL A 236 7.93 13.12 -4.72
C VAL A 236 6.99 12.20 -3.93
N ALA A 237 7.49 11.05 -3.45
CA ALA A 237 6.72 10.13 -2.65
C ALA A 237 6.24 10.75 -1.34
N LEU A 238 7.06 11.55 -0.66
CA LEU A 238 6.70 12.23 0.58
C LEU A 238 5.48 13.14 0.41
N VAL A 239 5.43 13.91 -0.69
CA VAL A 239 4.25 14.76 -1.00
C VAL A 239 3.01 13.89 -1.17
N GLY A 240 3.11 12.79 -1.93
CA GLY A 240 2.01 11.86 -2.11
C GLY A 240 1.56 11.20 -0.80
N TRP A 241 2.49 10.80 0.08
CA TRP A 241 2.14 10.19 1.36
C TRP A 241 1.52 11.15 2.36
N LEU A 242 1.86 12.42 2.34
CA LEU A 242 1.14 13.42 3.14
C LEU A 242 -0.35 13.43 2.78
N ALA A 243 -0.66 13.46 1.49
CA ALA A 243 -2.03 13.42 1.00
C ALA A 243 -2.70 12.06 1.25
N TRP A 244 -1.98 10.97 1.02
CA TRP A 244 -2.44 9.60 1.21
C TRP A 244 -2.84 9.32 2.66
N ASN A 245 -1.97 9.63 3.61
CA ASN A 245 -2.24 9.42 5.04
C ASN A 245 -3.39 10.29 5.54
N ALA A 246 -3.50 11.53 5.04
CA ALA A 246 -4.62 12.42 5.36
C ALA A 246 -5.95 11.87 4.80
N ALA A 247 -5.96 11.40 3.54
CA ALA A 247 -7.13 10.77 2.94
C ALA A 247 -7.57 9.52 3.71
N GLY A 248 -6.63 8.65 4.04
CA GLY A 248 -6.90 7.44 4.81
C GLY A 248 -7.39 7.70 6.23
N ALA A 249 -6.85 8.74 6.90
CA ALA A 249 -7.34 9.14 8.22
C ALA A 249 -8.82 9.58 8.18
N LEU A 250 -9.22 10.30 7.14
CA LEU A 250 -10.62 10.71 6.97
C LEU A 250 -11.53 9.54 6.57
N LEU A 251 -11.06 8.67 5.67
CA LEU A 251 -11.85 7.55 5.15
C LEU A 251 -12.03 6.42 6.18
N TRP A 252 -10.93 5.94 6.75
CA TRP A 252 -10.89 4.71 7.52
C TRP A 252 -10.98 4.93 9.03
N LEU A 253 -10.35 5.99 9.54
CA LEU A 253 -10.40 6.31 10.97
C LEU A 253 -11.50 7.32 11.32
N HIS A 254 -12.17 7.89 10.31
CA HIS A 254 -13.16 8.95 10.50
C HIS A 254 -12.62 10.10 11.35
N ALA A 255 -11.33 10.42 11.17
CA ALA A 255 -10.66 11.44 11.96
C ALA A 255 -11.32 12.81 11.76
N PRO A 256 -11.46 13.62 12.81
CA PRO A 256 -11.93 14.99 12.68
C PRO A 256 -10.92 15.81 11.88
N LEU A 257 -11.37 16.84 11.17
CA LEU A 257 -10.50 17.71 10.37
C LEU A 257 -9.33 18.30 11.18
N GLY A 258 -9.54 18.61 12.46
CA GLY A 258 -8.50 19.08 13.36
C GLY A 258 -7.37 18.08 13.64
N ALA A 259 -7.52 16.79 13.29
CA ALA A 259 -6.46 15.78 13.42
C ALA A 259 -5.50 15.75 12.22
N LEU A 260 -5.86 16.36 11.08
CA LEU A 260 -5.03 16.34 9.87
C LEU A 260 -3.64 16.96 10.06
N PRO A 261 -3.45 18.09 10.76
CA PRO A 261 -2.12 18.62 11.03
C PRO A 261 -1.25 17.62 11.80
N VAL A 262 -1.81 16.91 12.78
CA VAL A 262 -1.08 15.87 13.54
C VAL A 262 -0.73 14.69 12.64
N THR A 263 -1.63 14.28 11.75
CA THR A 263 -1.34 13.23 10.75
C THR A 263 -0.19 13.63 9.84
N ALA A 264 -0.15 14.88 9.38
CA ALA A 264 0.94 15.40 8.55
C ALA A 264 2.27 15.45 9.35
N ILE A 265 2.25 15.95 10.59
CA ILE A 265 3.42 15.98 11.46
C ILE A 265 3.96 14.56 11.70
N ASN A 266 3.09 13.59 11.98
CA ASN A 266 3.50 12.20 12.20
C ASN A 266 4.12 11.59 10.92
N THR A 267 3.59 11.91 9.74
CA THR A 267 4.16 11.47 8.47
C THR A 267 5.57 12.03 8.28
N LEU A 268 5.76 13.34 8.53
CA LEU A 268 7.07 13.99 8.41
C LEU A 268 8.08 13.45 9.45
N LEU A 269 7.65 13.25 10.69
CA LEU A 269 8.50 12.70 11.75
C LEU A 269 8.90 11.26 11.45
N SER A 270 7.98 10.43 10.92
CA SER A 270 8.26 9.05 10.54
C SER A 270 9.32 9.00 9.43
N ALA A 271 9.14 9.78 8.36
CA ALA A 271 10.11 9.88 7.27
C ALA A 271 11.47 10.39 7.74
N SER A 272 11.47 11.45 8.58
CA SER A 272 12.70 12.04 9.14
C SER A 272 13.43 11.06 10.06
N GLY A 273 12.70 10.35 10.92
CA GLY A 273 13.26 9.35 11.82
C GLY A 273 13.89 8.19 11.05
N ALA A 274 13.24 7.69 10.02
CA ALA A 274 13.76 6.64 9.14
C ALA A 274 15.05 7.08 8.44
N LEU A 275 15.06 8.30 7.87
CA LEU A 275 16.24 8.87 7.21
C LEU A 275 17.41 9.04 8.18
N VAL A 276 17.19 9.64 9.36
CA VAL A 276 18.25 9.86 10.36
C VAL A 276 18.80 8.52 10.86
N ALA A 277 17.94 7.53 11.10
CA ALA A 277 18.36 6.20 11.54
C ALA A 277 19.24 5.52 10.49
N THR A 278 18.77 5.47 9.23
CA THR A 278 19.53 4.81 8.14
C THR A 278 20.81 5.58 7.79
N PHE A 279 20.78 6.91 7.80
CA PHE A 279 21.97 7.74 7.64
C PHE A 279 23.01 7.41 8.73
N SER A 280 22.60 7.35 9.98
CA SER A 280 23.48 7.06 11.10
C SER A 280 24.07 5.64 11.00
N VAL A 281 23.21 4.64 10.78
CA VAL A 281 23.65 3.24 10.63
C VAL A 281 24.64 3.09 9.46
N THR A 282 24.34 3.66 8.30
CA THR A 282 25.23 3.55 7.14
C THR A 282 26.54 4.31 7.35
N ARG A 283 26.51 5.47 8.00
CA ARG A 283 27.69 6.23 8.36
C ARG A 283 28.61 5.46 9.33
N PHE A 284 28.04 4.84 10.36
CA PHE A 284 28.81 4.06 11.32
C PHE A 284 29.32 2.74 10.72
N ARG A 285 28.51 2.06 9.91
CA ARG A 285 28.85 0.74 9.36
C ARG A 285 29.83 0.80 8.18
N PHE A 286 29.69 1.80 7.31
CA PHE A 286 30.43 1.91 6.04
C PHE A 286 31.37 3.11 5.97
N GLY A 287 31.48 3.91 7.03
CA GLY A 287 32.33 5.11 7.07
C GLY A 287 31.78 6.29 6.28
N LYS A 288 30.74 6.11 5.46
CA LYS A 288 30.02 7.15 4.71
C LYS A 288 28.54 6.77 4.57
N PRO A 289 27.64 7.77 4.45
CA PRO A 289 26.24 7.49 4.17
C PRO A 289 26.05 6.82 2.81
N ASP A 290 25.10 5.88 2.73
CA ASP A 290 24.70 5.24 1.48
C ASP A 290 23.34 5.81 1.04
N ALA A 291 23.33 6.54 -0.08
CA ALA A 291 22.14 7.21 -0.59
C ALA A 291 20.99 6.23 -0.92
N SER A 292 21.34 5.03 -1.41
CA SER A 292 20.33 4.01 -1.77
C SER A 292 19.69 3.34 -0.58
N LEU A 293 20.41 3.28 0.56
CA LEU A 293 19.87 2.75 1.81
C LEU A 293 19.14 3.82 2.63
N CYS A 294 19.46 5.09 2.43
CA CYS A 294 18.81 6.22 3.09
C CYS A 294 17.47 6.60 2.45
N ALA A 295 17.23 6.13 1.22
CA ALA A 295 15.98 6.30 0.51
C ALA A 295 14.94 5.27 0.97
#